data_5e2711cdef57c73481ab15eeb6d0afcf
#
_entry.id   5e2711cdef57c73481ab15eeb6d0afcf
#
_cell.length_a   1.000
_cell.length_b   1.000
_cell.length_c   1.000
_cell.angle_alpha   90.00
_cell.angle_beta   90.00
_cell.angle_gamma   90.00
#
_symmetry.space_group_name_H-M   'P 1'
#
loop_
_entity.id
_entity.type
_entity.pdbx_description
1 polymer ?
#
loop_
_entity_poly.entity_id
_entity_poly.type
_entity_poly.pdbx_seq_one_letter_code
_entity_poly.pdbx_strand_id
1 'polypeptide(L)'
;MATMLFQGHGSYRFVCDDGTTVYVDPFAGTGYDLPADLILVTHEHFDHNNVDLMPRNEGCEIIRAADVHPAPELYRTVASHGITVTGVQACNKNHPIDECVGMVLELDGKTFLASGDTSMTDDMRSGKLAALHLDYAVFPADGFYNMDVAEASECAKLVGAAHSIPIHLVPIDDPNDPAQLFDAAKAAAFDAKGKIVLKPGDELTL
;
A
#
# COMPACT_ATOMS: atom_id res chain seq x y z
N MET A 1 19.18 2.45 1.94
CA MET A 1 17.97 1.66 2.28
C MET A 1 16.84 2.60 2.60
N ALA A 2 15.72 2.45 1.94
CA ALA A 2 14.58 3.31 2.14
C ALA A 2 14.01 3.20 3.57
N THR A 3 13.46 4.29 4.08
CA THR A 3 12.72 4.32 5.33
C THR A 3 11.24 4.53 5.04
N MET A 4 10.39 3.63 5.53
CA MET A 4 8.94 3.74 5.48
C MET A 4 8.44 4.39 6.76
N LEU A 5 7.62 5.45 6.66
CA LEU A 5 6.80 5.97 7.74
C LEU A 5 5.37 5.48 7.55
N PHE A 6 4.79 4.76 8.50
CA PHE A 6 3.37 4.43 8.48
C PHE A 6 2.56 5.60 9.03
N GLN A 7 1.74 6.22 8.18
CA GLN A 7 0.96 7.40 8.54
C GLN A 7 -0.37 7.05 9.20
N GLY A 8 -0.91 5.87 8.88
CA GLY A 8 -2.18 5.37 9.42
C GLY A 8 -3.13 4.96 8.31
N HIS A 9 -4.15 4.17 8.65
CA HIS A 9 -5.12 3.63 7.72
C HIS A 9 -4.44 2.88 6.57
N GLY A 10 -4.62 3.31 5.30
CA GLY A 10 -3.92 2.82 4.11
C GLY A 10 -2.67 3.62 3.72
N SER A 11 -2.34 4.69 4.46
CA SER A 11 -1.36 5.70 4.04
C SER A 11 0.04 5.45 4.60
N TYR A 12 1.06 5.61 3.77
CA TYR A 12 2.47 5.56 4.19
C TYR A 12 3.38 6.32 3.23
N ARG A 13 4.57 6.69 3.73
CA ARG A 13 5.59 7.42 2.98
C ARG A 13 6.90 6.65 3.00
N PHE A 14 7.62 6.65 1.88
CA PHE A 14 9.03 6.25 1.81
C PHE A 14 9.93 7.46 1.63
N VAL A 15 11.12 7.38 2.21
CA VAL A 15 12.26 8.23 1.88
C VAL A 15 13.41 7.32 1.47
N CYS A 16 13.83 7.41 0.22
CA CYS A 16 14.93 6.64 -0.36
C CYS A 16 16.30 7.18 0.03
N ASP A 17 17.35 6.40 -0.18
CA ASP A 17 18.74 6.77 0.15
C ASP A 17 19.23 8.05 -0.54
N ASP A 18 18.70 8.33 -1.74
CA ASP A 18 19.00 9.54 -2.50
C ASP A 18 18.17 10.76 -2.10
N GLY A 19 17.24 10.58 -1.15
CA GLY A 19 16.31 11.60 -0.67
C GLY A 19 14.98 11.64 -1.41
N THR A 20 14.76 10.81 -2.44
CA THR A 20 13.47 10.71 -3.14
C THR A 20 12.35 10.36 -2.15
N THR A 21 11.31 11.18 -2.13
CA THR A 21 10.16 11.04 -1.23
C THR A 21 8.93 10.54 -1.98
N VAL A 22 8.40 9.40 -1.55
CA VAL A 22 7.22 8.73 -2.17
C VAL A 22 6.10 8.62 -1.17
N TYR A 23 4.92 9.09 -1.53
CA TYR A 23 3.69 8.86 -0.75
C TYR A 23 2.81 7.83 -1.44
N VAL A 24 2.20 6.96 -0.66
CA VAL A 24 1.25 5.95 -1.13
C VAL A 24 -0.08 6.15 -0.43
N ASP A 25 -1.15 6.26 -1.22
CA ASP A 25 -2.53 6.43 -0.77
C ASP A 25 -2.68 7.49 0.33
N PRO A 26 -2.28 8.75 0.08
CA PRO A 26 -2.26 9.79 1.10
C PRO A 26 -3.67 10.17 1.53
N PHE A 27 -3.92 10.10 2.86
CA PHE A 27 -5.24 10.48 3.42
C PHE A 27 -5.16 10.89 4.89
N ALA A 28 -4.75 9.98 5.78
CA ALA A 28 -4.90 10.14 7.22
C ALA A 28 -3.56 10.16 7.96
N GLY A 29 -3.58 10.57 9.21
CA GLY A 29 -2.42 10.59 10.06
C GLY A 29 -1.54 11.83 9.88
N THR A 30 -0.25 11.68 10.09
CA THR A 30 0.75 12.77 10.08
C THR A 30 1.95 12.42 9.21
N GLY A 31 2.91 13.37 9.03
CA GLY A 31 4.13 13.13 8.28
C GLY A 31 4.02 13.51 6.80
N TYR A 32 3.15 14.48 6.48
CA TYR A 32 3.01 15.09 5.14
C TYR A 32 3.83 16.38 5.00
N ASP A 33 4.91 16.49 5.75
CA ASP A 33 5.78 17.67 5.83
C ASP A 33 6.91 17.70 4.79
N LEU A 34 7.30 16.53 4.25
CA LEU A 34 8.31 16.46 3.21
C LEU A 34 7.70 16.68 1.82
N PRO A 35 8.36 17.46 0.94
CA PRO A 35 7.91 17.60 -0.45
C PRO A 35 7.96 16.26 -1.19
N ALA A 36 6.86 15.89 -1.88
CA ALA A 36 6.77 14.68 -2.67
C ALA A 36 7.54 14.80 -4.00
N ASP A 37 8.25 13.75 -4.38
CA ASP A 37 8.76 13.53 -5.74
C ASP A 37 7.83 12.60 -6.52
N LEU A 38 7.19 11.66 -5.82
CA LEU A 38 6.25 10.70 -6.39
C LEU A 38 5.08 10.48 -5.44
N ILE A 39 3.87 10.44 -6.00
CA ILE A 39 2.65 10.07 -5.27
C ILE A 39 2.02 8.89 -6.00
N LEU A 40 1.70 7.84 -5.28
CA LEU A 40 1.05 6.64 -5.79
C LEU A 40 -0.38 6.57 -5.24
N VAL A 41 -1.35 6.35 -6.12
CA VAL A 41 -2.77 6.23 -5.77
C VAL A 41 -3.28 4.92 -6.35
N THR A 42 -3.60 3.95 -5.47
CA THR A 42 -4.05 2.62 -5.89
C THR A 42 -5.47 2.63 -6.44
N HIS A 43 -6.31 3.58 -6.00
CA HIS A 43 -7.68 3.79 -6.48
C HIS A 43 -8.23 5.16 -6.04
N GLU A 44 -9.37 5.55 -6.59
CA GLU A 44 -9.89 6.93 -6.45
C GLU A 44 -10.92 7.09 -5.30
N HIS A 45 -10.89 6.25 -4.26
CA HIS A 45 -11.69 6.52 -3.07
C HIS A 45 -11.10 7.68 -2.26
N PHE A 46 -11.96 8.37 -1.53
CA PHE A 46 -11.63 9.61 -0.81
C PHE A 46 -10.54 9.41 0.25
N ASP A 47 -10.44 8.20 0.78
CA ASP A 47 -9.50 7.78 1.82
C ASP A 47 -8.16 7.26 1.29
N HIS A 48 -7.90 7.42 -0.04
CA HIS A 48 -6.64 7.01 -0.69
C HIS A 48 -6.05 8.08 -1.62
N ASN A 49 -6.80 9.11 -2.00
CA ASN A 49 -6.42 10.01 -3.11
C ASN A 49 -6.24 11.49 -2.75
N ASN A 50 -6.01 11.81 -1.48
CA ASN A 50 -5.80 13.21 -1.05
C ASN A 50 -4.38 13.69 -1.36
N VAL A 51 -4.08 13.83 -2.63
CA VAL A 51 -2.75 14.20 -3.14
C VAL A 51 -2.30 15.63 -2.82
N ASP A 52 -3.15 16.43 -2.19
CA ASP A 52 -2.84 17.82 -1.82
C ASP A 52 -2.41 17.98 -0.35
N LEU A 53 -2.27 16.87 0.40
CA LEU A 53 -1.84 16.90 1.80
C LEU A 53 -0.38 17.32 2.00
N MET A 54 0.48 17.09 1.02
CA MET A 54 1.91 17.37 1.11
C MET A 54 2.34 18.42 0.08
N PRO A 55 3.41 19.18 0.36
CA PRO A 55 4.09 19.98 -0.65
C PRO A 55 4.65 19.04 -1.74
N ARG A 56 4.93 19.60 -2.93
CA ARG A 56 5.50 18.85 -4.05
C ARG A 56 6.77 19.51 -4.54
N ASN A 57 7.77 18.70 -4.87
CA ASN A 57 8.95 19.15 -5.58
C ASN A 57 8.61 19.51 -7.04
N GLU A 58 9.42 20.34 -7.67
CA GLU A 58 9.35 20.53 -9.12
C GLU A 58 9.61 19.18 -9.81
N GLY A 59 8.71 18.80 -10.73
CA GLY A 59 8.78 17.50 -11.40
C GLY A 59 8.12 16.35 -10.63
N CYS A 60 7.42 16.61 -9.51
CA CYS A 60 6.65 15.58 -8.82
C CYS A 60 5.64 14.92 -9.76
N GLU A 61 5.66 13.59 -9.80
CA GLU A 61 4.73 12.80 -10.59
C GLU A 61 3.67 12.14 -9.71
N ILE A 62 2.50 11.90 -10.27
CA ILE A 62 1.43 11.13 -9.63
C ILE A 62 1.12 9.95 -10.52
N ILE A 63 1.34 8.73 -10.02
CA ILE A 63 0.97 7.48 -10.69
C ILE A 63 -0.33 6.97 -10.08
N ARG A 64 -1.34 6.82 -10.91
CA ARG A 64 -2.67 6.35 -10.53
C ARG A 64 -2.95 4.96 -11.08
N ALA A 65 -4.05 4.34 -10.67
CA ALA A 65 -4.46 3.03 -11.16
C ALA A 65 -4.43 2.95 -12.70
N ALA A 66 -4.99 3.93 -13.42
CA ALA A 66 -5.02 3.96 -14.88
C ALA A 66 -3.63 4.02 -15.55
N ASP A 67 -2.60 4.47 -14.83
CA ASP A 67 -1.23 4.53 -15.37
C ASP A 67 -0.57 3.15 -15.40
N VAL A 68 -0.94 2.24 -14.52
CA VAL A 68 -0.40 0.88 -14.43
C VAL A 68 -1.42 -0.21 -14.80
N HIS A 69 -2.71 0.16 -14.92
CA HIS A 69 -3.81 -0.69 -15.36
C HIS A 69 -4.71 0.05 -16.36
N PRO A 70 -4.22 0.32 -17.59
CA PRO A 70 -4.88 1.19 -18.56
C PRO A 70 -6.09 0.57 -19.27
N ALA A 71 -6.31 -0.73 -19.14
CA ALA A 71 -7.44 -1.44 -19.71
C ALA A 71 -7.66 -2.77 -18.97
N PRO A 72 -8.84 -3.39 -19.03
CA PRO A 72 -9.12 -4.69 -18.44
C PRO A 72 -8.04 -5.72 -18.76
N GLU A 73 -7.62 -6.47 -17.76
CA GLU A 73 -6.57 -7.51 -17.84
C GLU A 73 -5.17 -7.03 -18.28
N LEU A 74 -4.99 -5.74 -18.54
CA LEU A 74 -3.71 -5.17 -18.95
C LEU A 74 -3.04 -4.46 -17.76
N TYR A 75 -2.03 -5.10 -17.18
CA TYR A 75 -1.15 -4.52 -16.18
C TYR A 75 0.21 -4.22 -16.78
N ARG A 76 0.78 -3.08 -16.41
CA ARG A 76 2.08 -2.65 -16.95
C ARG A 76 2.99 -2.08 -15.86
N THR A 77 4.24 -1.95 -16.22
CA THR A 77 5.27 -1.31 -15.41
C THR A 77 5.53 0.10 -15.92
N VAL A 78 5.63 1.05 -15.02
CA VAL A 78 6.11 2.41 -15.25
C VAL A 78 7.28 2.70 -14.32
N ALA A 79 8.11 3.69 -14.66
CA ALA A 79 9.22 4.09 -13.82
C ALA A 79 9.22 5.61 -13.64
N SER A 80 9.47 6.07 -12.43
CA SER A 80 9.55 7.48 -12.08
C SER A 80 10.54 7.65 -10.92
N HIS A 81 11.38 8.70 -10.98
CA HIS A 81 12.35 9.03 -9.93
C HIS A 81 13.22 7.85 -9.46
N GLY A 82 13.62 6.95 -10.40
CA GLY A 82 14.41 5.76 -10.07
C GLY A 82 13.63 4.61 -9.43
N ILE A 83 12.32 4.76 -9.28
CA ILE A 83 11.41 3.77 -8.71
C ILE A 83 10.63 3.09 -9.83
N THR A 84 10.56 1.76 -9.80
CA THR A 84 9.73 0.98 -10.71
C THR A 84 8.41 0.66 -10.02
N VAL A 85 7.29 0.86 -10.73
CA VAL A 85 5.92 0.60 -10.25
C VAL A 85 5.22 -0.34 -11.23
N THR A 86 4.89 -1.54 -10.79
CA THR A 86 4.18 -2.55 -11.60
C THR A 86 2.79 -2.78 -11.06
N GLY A 87 1.76 -2.59 -11.89
CA GLY A 87 0.38 -2.89 -11.53
C GLY A 87 0.16 -4.40 -11.35
N VAL A 88 -0.65 -4.77 -10.36
CA VAL A 88 -1.14 -6.13 -10.12
C VAL A 88 -2.61 -6.09 -9.70
N GLN A 89 -3.30 -7.21 -9.70
CA GLN A 89 -4.71 -7.26 -9.34
C GLN A 89 -4.96 -6.78 -7.90
N ALA A 90 -5.96 -5.90 -7.76
CA ALA A 90 -6.64 -5.60 -6.50
C ALA A 90 -8.13 -5.46 -6.77
N CYS A 91 -8.97 -6.17 -6.03
CA CYS A 91 -10.42 -6.08 -6.15
C CYS A 91 -11.12 -6.69 -4.95
N ASN A 92 -12.35 -6.24 -4.71
CA ASN A 92 -13.32 -6.89 -3.83
C ASN A 92 -14.73 -6.42 -4.19
N LYS A 93 -15.71 -6.73 -3.37
CA LYS A 93 -17.12 -6.35 -3.62
C LYS A 93 -17.37 -4.83 -3.73
N ASN A 94 -16.48 -4.01 -3.15
CA ASN A 94 -16.59 -2.55 -3.15
C ASN A 94 -15.58 -1.88 -4.11
N HIS A 95 -14.62 -2.66 -4.63
CA HIS A 95 -13.49 -2.20 -5.42
C HIS A 95 -13.43 -3.00 -6.72
N PRO A 96 -14.04 -2.49 -7.83
CA PRO A 96 -14.01 -3.17 -9.12
C PRO A 96 -12.58 -3.37 -9.63
N ILE A 97 -12.32 -4.54 -10.23
CA ILE A 97 -10.99 -4.91 -10.70
C ILE A 97 -10.43 -3.95 -11.77
N ASP A 98 -11.29 -3.29 -12.51
CA ASP A 98 -10.90 -2.33 -13.56
C ASP A 98 -10.66 -0.90 -13.03
N GLU A 99 -10.91 -0.65 -11.73
CA GLU A 99 -10.77 0.67 -11.10
C GLU A 99 -9.72 0.69 -10.00
N CYS A 100 -9.32 -0.48 -9.51
CA CYS A 100 -8.38 -0.64 -8.39
C CYS A 100 -7.17 -1.44 -8.81
N VAL A 101 -6.02 -1.13 -8.23
CA VAL A 101 -4.80 -1.88 -8.46
C VAL A 101 -4.00 -2.06 -7.17
N GLY A 102 -3.30 -3.19 -7.06
CA GLY A 102 -2.11 -3.28 -6.23
C GLY A 102 -0.89 -2.79 -7.03
N MET A 103 0.11 -2.29 -6.35
CA MET A 103 1.35 -1.82 -6.96
C MET A 103 2.56 -2.54 -6.35
N VAL A 104 3.35 -3.20 -7.18
CA VAL A 104 4.67 -3.70 -6.76
C VAL A 104 5.70 -2.62 -7.06
N LEU A 105 6.37 -2.17 -6.01
CA LEU A 105 7.39 -1.14 -6.05
C LEU A 105 8.78 -1.77 -5.97
N GLU A 106 9.72 -1.28 -6.78
CA GLU A 106 11.14 -1.54 -6.61
C GLU A 106 11.81 -0.21 -6.23
N LEU A 107 12.36 -0.13 -5.02
CA LEU A 107 13.01 1.06 -4.47
C LEU A 107 14.19 0.66 -3.58
N ASP A 108 15.33 1.32 -3.74
CA ASP A 108 16.59 1.05 -3.01
C ASP A 108 16.97 -0.44 -2.96
N GLY A 109 16.70 -1.19 -4.05
CA GLY A 109 16.98 -2.61 -4.15
C GLY A 109 16.05 -3.51 -3.32
N LYS A 110 14.92 -2.99 -2.87
CA LYS A 110 13.85 -3.72 -2.19
C LYS A 110 12.60 -3.79 -3.04
N THR A 111 11.84 -4.87 -2.86
CA THR A 111 10.53 -5.07 -3.48
C THR A 111 9.44 -4.95 -2.44
N PHE A 112 8.43 -4.13 -2.71
CA PHE A 112 7.33 -3.82 -1.81
C PHE A 112 5.98 -3.92 -2.52
N LEU A 113 5.04 -4.71 -1.99
CA LEU A 113 3.67 -4.75 -2.48
C LEU A 113 2.79 -3.78 -1.67
N ALA A 114 2.36 -2.71 -2.33
CA ALA A 114 1.24 -1.88 -1.94
C ALA A 114 -0.03 -2.54 -2.46
N SER A 115 -0.75 -3.30 -1.63
CA SER A 115 -1.87 -4.12 -2.11
C SER A 115 -3.08 -3.31 -2.56
N GLY A 116 -3.19 -2.04 -2.10
CA GLY A 116 -4.43 -1.28 -2.20
C GLY A 116 -5.56 -1.93 -1.41
N ASP A 117 -6.77 -1.48 -1.64
CA ASP A 117 -7.98 -2.06 -1.07
C ASP A 117 -8.41 -3.28 -1.88
N THR A 118 -8.35 -4.44 -1.25
CA THR A 118 -8.54 -5.72 -1.95
C THR A 118 -9.06 -6.83 -1.03
N SER A 119 -9.64 -7.85 -1.62
CA SER A 119 -9.75 -9.21 -1.09
C SER A 119 -8.75 -10.12 -1.80
N MET A 120 -8.88 -11.43 -1.62
CA MET A 120 -8.04 -12.42 -2.26
C MET A 120 -8.20 -12.42 -3.79
N THR A 121 -7.13 -12.12 -4.52
CA THR A 121 -7.11 -12.07 -5.99
C THR A 121 -6.59 -13.36 -6.64
N ASP A 122 -6.79 -13.47 -7.96
CA ASP A 122 -6.22 -14.60 -8.71
C ASP A 122 -4.70 -14.50 -8.83
N ASP A 123 -4.11 -13.29 -8.83
CA ASP A 123 -2.66 -13.10 -8.77
C ASP A 123 -2.06 -13.68 -7.48
N MET A 124 -2.79 -13.62 -6.34
CA MET A 124 -2.40 -14.26 -5.08
C MET A 124 -2.57 -15.79 -5.17
N ARG A 125 -3.76 -16.27 -5.61
CA ARG A 125 -4.08 -17.70 -5.67
C ARG A 125 -3.21 -18.49 -6.64
N SER A 126 -2.90 -17.90 -7.79
CA SER A 126 -2.09 -18.57 -8.83
C SER A 126 -0.61 -18.68 -8.47
N GLY A 127 -0.15 -17.99 -7.42
CA GLY A 127 1.26 -17.88 -7.06
C GLY A 127 2.05 -16.90 -7.90
N LYS A 128 1.40 -16.07 -8.73
CA LYS A 128 2.07 -15.04 -9.53
C LYS A 128 2.80 -14.03 -8.63
N LEU A 129 2.18 -13.59 -7.53
CA LEU A 129 2.83 -12.69 -6.56
C LEU A 129 3.92 -13.41 -5.77
N ALA A 130 3.73 -14.68 -5.40
CA ALA A 130 4.74 -15.47 -4.70
C ALA A 130 6.03 -15.64 -5.52
N ALA A 131 5.91 -15.77 -6.85
CA ALA A 131 7.04 -15.89 -7.75
C ALA A 131 7.92 -14.63 -7.84
N LEU A 132 7.43 -13.47 -7.34
CA LEU A 132 8.18 -12.22 -7.29
C LEU A 132 9.16 -12.17 -6.11
N HIS A 133 9.04 -13.07 -5.12
CA HIS A 133 9.91 -13.13 -3.93
C HIS A 133 10.02 -11.79 -3.21
N LEU A 134 8.87 -11.17 -2.93
CA LEU A 134 8.78 -9.83 -2.36
C LEU A 134 9.47 -9.74 -0.99
N ASP A 135 10.18 -8.61 -0.75
CA ASP A 135 10.74 -8.32 0.57
C ASP A 135 9.62 -7.94 1.56
N TYR A 136 8.70 -7.07 1.14
CA TYR A 136 7.62 -6.55 1.98
C TYR A 136 6.28 -6.58 1.25
N ALA A 137 5.20 -6.73 2.02
CA ALA A 137 3.84 -6.59 1.52
C ALA A 137 2.92 -6.02 2.61
N VAL A 138 2.01 -5.12 2.24
CA VAL A 138 0.94 -4.65 3.13
C VAL A 138 -0.37 -5.33 2.77
N PHE A 139 -1.27 -5.50 3.76
CA PHE A 139 -2.59 -6.14 3.58
C PHE A 139 -3.66 -5.39 4.37
N PRO A 140 -4.75 -4.91 3.72
CA PRO A 140 -5.87 -4.31 4.41
C PRO A 140 -6.63 -5.38 5.21
N ALA A 141 -7.07 -5.05 6.41
CA ALA A 141 -7.72 -6.03 7.30
C ALA A 141 -8.83 -5.44 8.18
N ASP A 142 -9.62 -4.50 7.62
CA ASP A 142 -10.74 -3.87 8.36
C ASP A 142 -11.92 -4.81 8.58
N GLY A 143 -12.13 -5.79 7.71
CA GLY A 143 -13.23 -6.77 7.79
C GLY A 143 -14.61 -6.19 7.44
N PHE A 144 -14.67 -5.00 6.88
CA PHE A 144 -15.91 -4.34 6.50
C PHE A 144 -15.92 -3.96 5.01
N TYR A 145 -14.94 -3.17 4.57
CA TYR A 145 -14.75 -2.81 3.16
C TYR A 145 -13.82 -3.78 2.44
N ASN A 146 -12.84 -4.30 3.16
CA ASN A 146 -11.78 -5.18 2.69
C ASN A 146 -11.82 -6.55 3.38
N MET A 147 -10.70 -7.29 3.29
CA MET A 147 -10.49 -8.55 3.99
C MET A 147 -10.70 -8.42 5.50
N ASP A 148 -11.21 -9.46 6.12
CA ASP A 148 -11.00 -9.60 7.56
C ASP A 148 -9.57 -10.10 7.86
N VAL A 149 -9.22 -10.13 9.14
CA VAL A 149 -7.86 -10.52 9.58
C VAL A 149 -7.50 -11.95 9.17
N ALA A 150 -8.48 -12.86 9.10
CA ALA A 150 -8.25 -14.24 8.72
C ALA A 150 -7.93 -14.35 7.22
N GLU A 151 -8.72 -13.70 6.36
CA GLU A 151 -8.47 -13.65 4.92
C GLU A 151 -7.15 -12.93 4.60
N ALA A 152 -6.88 -11.79 5.27
CA ALA A 152 -5.61 -11.07 5.10
C ALA A 152 -4.40 -11.93 5.49
N SER A 153 -4.51 -12.74 6.54
CA SER A 153 -3.48 -13.69 6.96
C SER A 153 -3.27 -14.81 5.94
N GLU A 154 -4.35 -15.29 5.32
CA GLU A 154 -4.28 -16.29 4.24
C GLU A 154 -3.61 -15.68 2.98
N CYS A 155 -4.00 -14.48 2.58
CA CYS A 155 -3.38 -13.75 1.46
C CYS A 155 -1.88 -13.53 1.69
N ALA A 156 -1.48 -13.12 2.90
CA ALA A 156 -0.08 -12.95 3.24
C ALA A 156 0.74 -14.26 3.12
N LYS A 157 0.15 -15.40 3.49
CA LYS A 157 0.76 -16.72 3.32
C LYS A 157 0.88 -17.12 1.83
N LEU A 158 -0.13 -16.79 1.02
CA LEU A 158 -0.10 -17.05 -0.42
C LEU A 158 0.92 -16.18 -1.16
N VAL A 159 1.00 -14.90 -0.81
CA VAL A 159 1.99 -13.97 -1.38
C VAL A 159 3.40 -14.32 -0.94
N GLY A 160 3.58 -14.74 0.31
CA GLY A 160 4.84 -15.27 0.82
C GLY A 160 5.97 -14.26 0.90
N ALA A 161 5.68 -12.96 1.04
CA ALA A 161 6.70 -11.92 1.25
C ALA A 161 7.55 -12.23 2.49
N ALA A 162 8.81 -11.77 2.50
CA ALA A 162 9.68 -11.94 3.65
C ALA A 162 9.10 -11.27 4.90
N HIS A 163 8.45 -10.11 4.71
CA HIS A 163 7.77 -9.36 5.76
C HIS A 163 6.36 -8.96 5.32
N SER A 164 5.37 -9.13 6.21
CA SER A 164 3.97 -8.79 5.97
C SER A 164 3.46 -7.83 7.05
N ILE A 165 2.78 -6.75 6.63
CA ILE A 165 2.34 -5.65 7.47
C ILE A 165 0.82 -5.50 7.34
N PRO A 166 0.02 -5.69 8.39
CA PRO A 166 -1.40 -5.39 8.35
C PRO A 166 -1.62 -3.88 8.42
N ILE A 167 -2.44 -3.37 7.50
CA ILE A 167 -2.84 -1.96 7.41
C ILE A 167 -4.36 -1.85 7.30
N HIS A 168 -4.90 -0.64 7.20
CA HIS A 168 -6.33 -0.41 6.97
C HIS A 168 -7.18 -1.29 7.89
N LEU A 169 -6.93 -1.19 9.22
CA LEU A 169 -7.48 -2.13 10.21
C LEU A 169 -8.88 -1.72 10.70
N VAL A 170 -9.29 -0.48 10.43
CA VAL A 170 -10.55 0.10 10.88
C VAL A 170 -11.20 0.82 9.71
N PRO A 171 -12.52 0.67 9.48
CA PRO A 171 -13.26 1.58 8.62
C PRO A 171 -13.11 3.02 9.12
N ILE A 172 -12.93 3.97 8.20
CA ILE A 172 -12.68 5.37 8.54
C ILE A 172 -13.75 6.28 7.95
N ASP A 173 -14.19 7.28 8.72
CA ASP A 173 -15.03 8.39 8.28
C ASP A 173 -14.47 9.75 8.69
N ASP A 174 -13.57 9.79 9.70
CA ASP A 174 -12.86 10.98 10.14
C ASP A 174 -11.33 10.74 10.15
N PRO A 175 -10.57 11.34 9.20
CA PRO A 175 -9.11 11.18 9.14
C PRO A 175 -8.35 11.80 10.31
N ASN A 176 -9.03 12.61 11.15
CA ASN A 176 -8.44 13.25 12.32
C ASN A 176 -8.72 12.48 13.62
N ASP A 177 -9.54 11.42 13.57
CA ASP A 177 -9.80 10.56 14.73
C ASP A 177 -8.72 9.48 14.88
N PRO A 178 -7.78 9.59 15.85
CA PRO A 178 -6.73 8.59 16.03
C PRO A 178 -7.24 7.17 16.27
N ALA A 179 -8.47 7.02 16.78
CA ALA A 179 -9.07 5.72 17.04
C ALA A 179 -9.46 4.98 15.75
N GLN A 180 -9.61 5.70 14.63
CA GLN A 180 -9.92 5.14 13.31
C GLN A 180 -8.66 4.87 12.46
N LEU A 181 -7.47 5.17 12.98
CA LEU A 181 -6.22 4.97 12.23
C LEU A 181 -5.61 3.58 12.46
N PHE A 182 -5.91 2.91 13.58
CA PHE A 182 -5.26 1.67 13.96
C PHE A 182 -6.09 0.85 14.97
N ASP A 183 -6.12 -0.47 14.77
CA ASP A 183 -6.69 -1.44 15.71
C ASP A 183 -5.61 -2.44 16.17
N ALA A 184 -5.16 -2.29 17.43
CA ALA A 184 -4.12 -3.12 18.00
C ALA A 184 -4.51 -4.60 18.13
N ALA A 185 -5.80 -4.90 18.33
CA ALA A 185 -6.26 -6.29 18.46
C ALA A 185 -6.25 -7.00 17.11
N LYS A 186 -6.71 -6.33 16.05
CA LYS A 186 -6.64 -6.86 14.69
C LYS A 186 -5.19 -7.01 14.23
N ALA A 187 -4.33 -6.01 14.46
CA ALA A 187 -2.91 -6.11 14.15
C ALA A 187 -2.23 -7.27 14.88
N ALA A 188 -2.55 -7.50 16.15
CA ALA A 188 -2.04 -8.63 16.92
C ALA A 188 -2.53 -9.98 16.38
N ALA A 189 -3.78 -10.05 15.95
CA ALA A 189 -4.42 -11.28 15.43
C ALA A 189 -3.97 -11.65 14.00
N PHE A 190 -3.45 -10.71 13.21
CA PHE A 190 -2.89 -11.00 11.89
C PHE A 190 -1.75 -12.02 12.02
N ASP A 191 -1.79 -13.10 11.21
CA ASP A 191 -0.87 -14.24 11.29
C ASP A 191 -0.15 -14.45 9.95
N ALA A 192 1.10 -13.99 9.87
CA ALA A 192 1.95 -14.16 8.71
C ALA A 192 3.42 -14.35 9.11
N LYS A 193 4.18 -15.04 8.25
CA LYS A 193 5.63 -15.13 8.41
C LYS A 193 6.22 -13.72 8.28
N GLY A 194 7.19 -13.39 9.15
CA GLY A 194 7.83 -12.08 9.13
C GLY A 194 6.88 -10.91 9.42
N LYS A 195 5.77 -11.16 10.16
CA LYS A 195 4.84 -10.12 10.53
C LYS A 195 5.54 -8.94 11.19
N ILE A 196 5.25 -7.74 10.71
CA ILE A 196 5.63 -6.47 11.33
C ILE A 196 4.33 -5.71 11.65
N VAL A 197 4.22 -5.19 12.85
CA VAL A 197 3.10 -4.33 13.26
C VAL A 197 3.63 -2.92 13.42
N LEU A 198 3.10 -2.00 12.62
CA LEU A 198 3.41 -0.57 12.69
C LEU A 198 2.19 0.17 13.21
N LYS A 199 2.42 1.11 14.12
CA LYS A 199 1.42 2.08 14.56
C LYS A 199 1.59 3.37 13.75
N PRO A 200 0.55 4.21 13.62
CA PRO A 200 0.70 5.52 13.01
C PRO A 200 1.84 6.32 13.65
N GLY A 201 2.79 6.77 12.83
CA GLY A 201 4.02 7.46 13.25
C GLY A 201 5.24 6.54 13.42
N ASP A 202 5.10 5.22 13.36
CA ASP A 202 6.24 4.31 13.39
C ASP A 202 7.02 4.34 12.07
N GLU A 203 8.35 4.24 12.17
CA GLU A 203 9.26 4.12 11.03
C GLU A 203 9.85 2.72 10.93
N LEU A 204 10.05 2.25 9.70
CA LEU A 204 10.68 0.98 9.36
C LEU A 204 11.76 1.21 8.30
N THR A 205 13.00 0.83 8.59
CA THR A 205 14.05 0.74 7.56
C THR A 205 13.90 -0.58 6.80
N LEU A 206 13.79 -0.52 5.46
CA LEU A 206 13.56 -1.66 4.57
C LEU A 206 14.83 -2.46 4.29
#